data_0041117724eb53257ab2b930c5abbd0d
#
_entry.id   0041117724eb53257ab2b930c5abbd0d
#
_cell.length_a   1.000
_cell.length_b   1.000
_cell.length_c   1.000
_cell.angle_alpha   90.00
_cell.angle_beta   90.00
_cell.angle_gamma   90.00
#
_symmetry.space_group_name_H-M   'P 1'
#
loop_
_entity.id
_entity.type
_entity.pdbx_description
1 polymer ?
#
loop_
_entity_poly.entity_id
_entity_poly.type
_entity_poly.pdbx_seq_one_letter_code
_entity_poly.pdbx_strand_id
1 'polypeptide(L)' 'TEINKNRKGELTMKKFECEPCGYIYDPAVGDPDGGIAPGTAFEDIPDDWVCPICGLGKDVFIVVEG' A
#
# COMPACT_ATOMS: atom_id res chain seq x y z
N THR A 1 -0.18 -9.85 24.13
CA THR A 1 -1.25 -10.74 23.88
C THR A 1 -1.70 -10.59 22.45
N GLU A 2 -2.95 -10.77 22.21
CA GLU A 2 -3.42 -10.65 20.85
C GLU A 2 -3.11 -9.31 20.27
N ILE A 3 -2.81 -8.37 21.11
CA ILE A 3 -2.44 -7.07 20.65
C ILE A 3 -1.22 -7.11 19.75
N ASN A 4 -0.28 -7.98 20.07
CA ASN A 4 0.92 -8.06 19.26
C ASN A 4 0.62 -8.46 17.86
N LYS A 5 -0.22 -9.44 17.71
CA LYS A 5 -0.53 -9.88 16.39
C LYS A 5 -1.33 -8.86 15.63
N ASN A 6 -2.20 -8.16 16.33
CA ASN A 6 -2.96 -7.11 15.71
C ASN A 6 -2.08 -5.99 15.24
N ARG A 7 -1.13 -5.62 16.06
CA ARG A 7 -0.23 -4.56 15.68
C ARG A 7 0.55 -4.90 14.45
N LYS A 8 1.01 -6.13 14.40
CA LYS A 8 1.76 -6.53 13.25
C LYS A 8 0.93 -6.44 12.00
N GLY A 9 -0.30 -6.90 12.07
CA GLY A 9 -1.17 -6.79 10.93
C GLY A 9 -1.46 -5.36 10.55
N GLU A 10 -1.65 -4.52 11.56
CA GLU A 10 -1.92 -3.13 11.29
C GLU A 10 -0.74 -2.44 10.65
N LEU A 11 0.45 -2.74 11.12
CA LEU A 11 1.62 -2.11 10.57
C LEU A 11 1.81 -2.44 9.10
N THR A 12 1.52 -3.68 8.72
CA THR A 12 1.72 -4.06 7.34
C THR A 12 0.56 -3.68 6.46
N MET A 13 -0.56 -3.26 7.06
CA MET A 13 -1.76 -2.94 6.29
C MET A 13 -2.08 -1.46 6.32
N LYS A 14 -1.08 -0.63 6.55
CA LYS A 14 -1.28 0.81 6.49
C LYS A 14 -1.52 1.24 5.06
N LYS A 15 -2.27 2.31 4.91
CA LYS A 15 -2.50 2.89 3.60
C LYS A 15 -1.35 3.78 3.22
N PHE A 16 -1.11 3.89 1.94
CA PHE A 16 -0.05 4.72 1.41
C PHE A 16 -0.62 5.63 0.34
N GLU A 17 -0.14 6.85 0.32
CA GLU A 17 -0.63 7.84 -0.64
C GLU A 17 0.48 8.22 -1.60
N CYS A 18 0.16 8.23 -2.89
CA CYS A 18 1.06 8.77 -3.89
C CYS A 18 1.03 10.28 -3.78
N GLU A 19 2.09 10.86 -3.24
CA GLU A 19 2.10 12.27 -2.94
C GLU A 19 1.78 13.15 -4.16
N PRO A 20 2.40 12.90 -5.32
CA PRO A 20 2.14 13.76 -6.46
C PRO A 20 0.71 13.76 -6.97
N CYS A 21 0.03 12.61 -6.94
CA CYS A 21 -1.30 12.56 -7.57
C CYS A 21 -2.43 12.27 -6.60
N GLY A 22 -2.11 11.85 -5.38
CA GLY A 22 -3.15 11.63 -4.38
C GLY A 22 -3.79 10.25 -4.40
N TYR A 23 -3.28 9.33 -5.21
CA TYR A 23 -3.80 7.98 -5.24
C TYR A 23 -3.53 7.29 -3.90
N ILE A 24 -4.54 6.61 -3.37
CA ILE A 24 -4.39 5.92 -2.09
C ILE A 24 -4.31 4.42 -2.36
N TYR A 25 -3.21 3.80 -1.95
CA TYR A 25 -3.12 2.36 -1.98
C TYR A 25 -3.66 1.82 -0.67
N ASP A 26 -4.75 1.08 -0.76
CA ASP A 26 -5.38 0.46 0.41
C ASP A 26 -5.05 -1.03 0.35
N PRO A 27 -4.27 -1.54 1.31
CA PRO A 27 -3.90 -2.96 1.25
C PRO A 27 -5.08 -3.90 1.24
N ALA A 28 -6.19 -3.51 1.86
CA ALA A 28 -7.37 -4.36 1.89
C ALA A 28 -7.97 -4.52 0.50
N VAL A 29 -7.75 -3.55 -0.35
CA VAL A 29 -8.30 -3.56 -1.71
C VAL A 29 -7.25 -4.03 -2.72
N GLY A 30 -6.00 -3.69 -2.49
CA GLY A 30 -4.94 -4.00 -3.43
C GLY A 30 -5.02 -3.16 -4.67
N ASP A 31 -4.40 -3.64 -5.72
CA ASP A 31 -4.43 -3.00 -7.03
C ASP A 31 -4.55 -4.10 -8.08
N PRO A 32 -5.73 -4.70 -8.22
CA PRO A 32 -5.87 -5.83 -9.15
C PRO A 32 -5.49 -5.48 -10.58
N ASP A 33 -5.76 -4.25 -11.00
CA ASP A 33 -5.40 -3.83 -12.35
C ASP A 33 -3.89 -3.81 -12.54
N GLY A 34 -3.15 -3.56 -11.47
CA GLY A 34 -1.70 -3.59 -11.53
C GLY A 34 -1.11 -4.92 -11.10
N GLY A 35 -1.95 -5.92 -10.87
CA GLY A 35 -1.46 -7.23 -10.51
C GLY A 35 -1.24 -7.42 -9.02
N ILE A 36 -1.79 -6.55 -8.19
CA ILE A 36 -1.60 -6.62 -6.75
C ILE A 36 -2.89 -7.12 -6.12
N ALA A 37 -2.86 -8.31 -5.56
CA ALA A 37 -4.05 -8.92 -4.98
C ALA A 37 -4.48 -8.18 -3.71
N PRO A 38 -5.78 -8.17 -3.42
CA PRO A 38 -6.24 -7.64 -2.15
C PRO A 38 -5.59 -8.36 -0.99
N GLY A 39 -5.25 -7.62 0.05
CA GLY A 39 -4.57 -8.19 1.20
C GLY A 39 -3.06 -8.10 1.13
N THR A 40 -2.52 -7.46 0.12
CA THR A 40 -1.07 -7.31 -0.03
C THR A 40 -0.62 -6.03 0.66
N ALA A 41 0.31 -6.17 1.60
CA ALA A 41 0.89 -5.00 2.25
C ALA A 41 1.72 -4.22 1.24
N PHE A 42 1.83 -2.91 1.46
CA PHE A 42 2.56 -2.06 0.51
C PHE A 42 4.01 -2.53 0.36
N GLU A 43 4.62 -2.91 1.46
CA GLU A 43 6.03 -3.32 1.39
C GLU A 43 6.21 -4.67 0.69
N ASP A 44 5.13 -5.41 0.49
CA ASP A 44 5.20 -6.67 -0.26
C ASP A 44 4.99 -6.47 -1.74
N ILE A 45 4.67 -5.27 -2.17
CA ILE A 45 4.49 -4.98 -3.57
C ILE A 45 5.85 -4.98 -4.25
N PRO A 46 5.98 -5.57 -5.45
CA PRO A 46 7.27 -5.55 -6.15
C PRO A 46 7.77 -4.13 -6.38
N ASP A 47 9.08 -3.98 -6.40
CA ASP A 47 9.68 -2.66 -6.56
C ASP A 47 9.39 -2.04 -7.91
N ASP A 48 9.04 -2.83 -8.90
CA ASP A 48 8.76 -2.29 -10.23
C ASP A 48 7.29 -1.90 -10.41
N TRP A 49 6.47 -2.06 -9.37
CA TRP A 49 5.11 -1.58 -9.42
C TRP A 49 5.10 -0.06 -9.41
N VAL A 50 4.17 0.53 -10.13
CA VAL A 50 4.05 1.98 -10.19
C VAL A 50 2.62 2.37 -9.92
N CYS A 51 2.45 3.65 -9.56
CA CYS A 51 1.14 4.20 -9.31
C CYS A 51 0.27 4.07 -10.55
N PRO A 52 -0.94 3.52 -10.43
CA PRO A 52 -1.78 3.33 -11.61
C PRO A 52 -2.32 4.62 -12.18
N ILE A 53 -2.19 5.73 -11.45
CA ILE A 53 -2.70 7.02 -11.90
C ILE A 53 -1.60 7.83 -12.59
N CYS A 54 -0.46 7.99 -11.94
CA CYS A 54 0.59 8.86 -12.47
C CYS A 54 1.82 8.12 -12.96
N GLY A 55 1.94 6.83 -12.66
CA GLY A 55 3.05 6.04 -13.18
C GLY A 55 4.36 6.18 -12.43
N LEU A 56 4.37 6.87 -11.30
CA LEU A 56 5.58 6.99 -10.51
C LEU A 56 5.75 5.78 -9.61
N GLY A 57 6.97 5.54 -9.17
CA GLY A 57 7.27 4.35 -8.40
C GLY A 57 6.89 4.46 -6.94
N LYS A 58 7.23 3.41 -6.20
CA LYS A 58 6.85 3.32 -4.79
C LYS A 58 7.52 4.40 -3.94
N ASP A 59 8.64 4.92 -4.38
CA ASP A 59 9.40 5.86 -3.57
C ASP A 59 8.72 7.20 -3.38
N VAL A 60 7.68 7.51 -4.14
CA VAL A 60 6.94 8.75 -3.93
C VAL A 60 5.75 8.55 -2.99
N PHE A 61 5.54 7.35 -2.51
CA PHE A 61 4.42 7.06 -1.62
C PHE A 61 4.79 7.34 -0.18
N ILE A 62 3.84 7.91 0.55
CA ILE A 62 4.01 8.16 1.97
C ILE A 62 2.94 7.41 2.73
N VAL A 63 3.25 7.05 3.97
CA VAL A 63 2.30 6.32 4.77
C VAL A 63 1.22 7.28 5.26
N VAL A 64 -0.03 6.84 5.15
CA VAL A 64 -1.16 7.58 5.69
C VAL A 64 -1.85 6.69 6.68
N GLU A 65 -2.10 7.22 7.85
CA GLU A 65 -2.76 6.44 8.86
C GLU A 65 -4.18 6.89 8.93
N GLY A 66 -4.99 6.04 8.72
CA GLY A 66 -6.29 6.56 8.71
C GLY A 66 -7.38 5.65 8.78
#